data_99b3d6726d13f0f4104135492689602b
#
_entry.id   99b3d6726d13f0f4104135492689602b
#
_cell.length_a   1.000
_cell.length_b   1.000
_cell.length_c   1.000
_cell.angle_alpha   90.00
_cell.angle_beta   90.00
_cell.angle_gamma   90.00
#
_symmetry.space_group_name_H-M   'P 1'
#
loop_
_entity.id
_entity.type
_entity.pdbx_description
1 polymer ?
#
loop_
_entity_poly.entity_id
_entity_poly.type
_entity_poly.pdbx_seq_one_letter_code
_entity_poly.pdbx_strand_id
1 'polypeptide(L)'
;KNGNQQLLHDVGEQMQMFNAVAGVPAYYQDKLLAVLLLGEKHDGFGFDQQELDFFAALASDVAMAIRNAQLFMDLKKEADKNHDLFIRTMVVLSQAIEVKDKYTHGHTKRVTDIAVLVARQMALNESADFEEEFYENLYIASMLHDIGKIGVPEEVLNKNGTLTKEEYQIVQLHPRHGVEILSPLSELKESLDGVKYHHERYDGKGYPEGLSGEGIPIIAAIISVADAFDAMITDRSYRPGMTKAQAVEEVKRNAGTQFHPVPVKALVELYEKGRL
;
A
#
# COMPACT_ATOMS: atom_id res chain seq x y z
N LYS A 1 2.20 -41.05 42.60
CA LYS A 1 1.10 -42.01 42.28
C LYS A 1 -0.28 -41.30 42.22
N ASN A 2 -0.55 -40.31 43.07
CA ASN A 2 -1.88 -39.66 43.11
C ASN A 2 -2.17 -38.75 41.89
N GLY A 3 -1.16 -38.13 41.26
CA GLY A 3 -1.35 -37.25 40.10
C GLY A 3 -1.82 -37.97 38.84
N ASN A 4 -1.36 -39.21 38.62
CA ASN A 4 -1.79 -40.00 37.46
C ASN A 4 -3.22 -40.51 37.58
N GLN A 5 -3.71 -40.79 38.80
CA GLN A 5 -5.08 -41.22 39.00
C GLN A 5 -6.10 -40.08 38.79
N GLN A 6 -5.77 -38.89 39.24
CA GLN A 6 -6.60 -37.70 38.97
C GLN A 6 -6.69 -37.38 37.47
N LEU A 7 -5.55 -37.40 36.77
CA LEU A 7 -5.50 -37.17 35.34
C LEU A 7 -6.32 -38.18 34.54
N LEU A 8 -6.24 -39.47 34.90
CA LEU A 8 -7.04 -40.53 34.27
C LEU A 8 -8.55 -40.36 34.52
N HIS A 9 -8.91 -39.87 35.71
CA HIS A 9 -10.30 -39.58 36.04
C HIS A 9 -10.82 -38.40 35.18
N ASP A 10 -10.08 -37.30 35.13
CA ASP A 10 -10.46 -36.12 34.38
C ASP A 10 -10.58 -36.43 32.87
N VAL A 11 -9.66 -37.23 32.31
CA VAL A 11 -9.73 -37.69 30.91
C VAL A 11 -10.96 -38.57 30.67
N GLY A 12 -11.28 -39.48 31.63
CA GLY A 12 -12.45 -40.33 31.57
C GLY A 12 -13.76 -39.54 31.56
N GLU A 13 -13.89 -38.52 32.40
CA GLU A 13 -15.06 -37.62 32.41
C GLU A 13 -15.22 -36.87 31.08
N GLN A 14 -14.14 -36.36 30.53
CA GLN A 14 -14.17 -35.69 29.21
C GLN A 14 -14.56 -36.67 28.09
N MET A 15 -14.01 -37.88 28.10
CA MET A 15 -14.38 -38.88 27.09
C MET A 15 -15.87 -39.24 27.17
N GLN A 16 -16.44 -39.37 28.38
CA GLN A 16 -17.87 -39.61 28.57
C GLN A 16 -18.73 -38.45 28.04
N MET A 17 -18.30 -37.19 28.24
CA MET A 17 -19.00 -36.00 27.76
C MET A 17 -19.13 -35.98 26.23
N PHE A 18 -18.16 -36.55 25.52
CA PHE A 18 -18.16 -36.68 24.08
C PHE A 18 -18.62 -38.03 23.55
N ASN A 19 -19.12 -38.94 24.40
CA ASN A 19 -19.45 -40.32 24.07
C ASN A 19 -18.30 -41.06 23.37
N ALA A 20 -17.07 -40.77 23.77
CA ALA A 20 -15.88 -41.37 23.21
C ALA A 20 -15.45 -42.61 23.99
N VAL A 21 -15.10 -43.68 23.28
CA VAL A 21 -14.57 -44.93 23.85
C VAL A 21 -13.06 -45.07 23.63
N ALA A 22 -12.49 -44.27 22.69
CA ALA A 22 -11.07 -44.20 22.50
C ALA A 22 -10.64 -42.79 22.13
N GLY A 23 -9.43 -42.37 22.52
CA GLY A 23 -8.80 -41.11 22.13
C GLY A 23 -7.45 -41.38 21.47
N VAL A 24 -7.29 -40.91 20.26
CA VAL A 24 -6.05 -41.06 19.47
C VAL A 24 -5.35 -39.72 19.44
N PRO A 25 -4.20 -39.55 20.12
CA PRO A 25 -3.49 -38.28 20.14
C PRO A 25 -2.75 -38.05 18.80
N ALA A 26 -2.83 -36.82 18.32
CA ALA A 26 -2.15 -36.35 17.12
C ALA A 26 -1.03 -35.39 17.53
N TYR A 27 0.21 -35.79 17.31
CA TYR A 27 1.38 -35.02 17.65
C TYR A 27 2.04 -34.42 16.39
N TYR A 28 2.58 -33.24 16.57
CA TYR A 28 3.57 -32.68 15.64
C TYR A 28 4.86 -32.45 16.42
N GLN A 29 5.92 -33.18 16.07
CA GLN A 29 7.12 -33.31 16.90
C GLN A 29 6.69 -33.76 18.33
N ASP A 30 7.08 -33.03 19.36
CA ASP A 30 6.77 -33.35 20.75
C ASP A 30 5.52 -32.60 21.29
N LYS A 31 4.76 -31.92 20.42
CA LYS A 31 3.60 -31.10 20.83
C LYS A 31 2.31 -31.78 20.42
N LEU A 32 1.43 -32.01 21.38
CA LEU A 32 0.07 -32.48 21.13
C LEU A 32 -0.72 -31.35 20.44
N LEU A 33 -1.18 -31.58 19.22
CA LEU A 33 -1.99 -30.62 18.45
C LEU A 33 -3.47 -30.90 18.51
N ALA A 34 -3.84 -32.17 18.52
CA ALA A 34 -5.25 -32.58 18.53
C ALA A 34 -5.39 -33.98 19.20
N VAL A 35 -6.61 -34.34 19.56
CA VAL A 35 -6.98 -35.70 19.91
C VAL A 35 -8.17 -36.08 19.06
N LEU A 36 -8.06 -37.16 18.30
CA LEU A 36 -9.18 -37.75 17.57
C LEU A 36 -9.96 -38.63 18.57
N LEU A 37 -11.21 -38.27 18.85
CA LEU A 37 -12.11 -39.03 19.71
C LEU A 37 -12.94 -39.98 18.84
N LEU A 38 -12.95 -41.25 19.24
CA LEU A 38 -13.71 -42.33 18.57
C LEU A 38 -14.86 -42.75 19.45
N GLY A 39 -16.07 -42.70 18.93
CA GLY A 39 -17.27 -43.25 19.57
C GLY A 39 -17.36 -44.77 19.45
N GLU A 40 -18.44 -45.37 20.02
CA GLU A 40 -18.69 -46.79 19.91
C GLU A 40 -18.83 -47.24 18.46
N LYS A 41 -18.27 -48.40 18.14
CA LYS A 41 -18.47 -49.06 16.83
C LYS A 41 -19.89 -49.56 16.69
N HIS A 42 -20.40 -49.53 15.50
CA HIS A 42 -21.78 -49.94 15.19
C HIS A 42 -22.04 -51.44 15.46
N ASP A 43 -21.00 -52.24 15.46
CA ASP A 43 -21.02 -53.68 15.75
C ASP A 43 -20.88 -54.00 17.23
N GLY A 44 -20.66 -53.00 18.11
CA GLY A 44 -20.50 -53.15 19.55
C GLY A 44 -19.16 -53.74 19.99
N PHE A 45 -18.20 -53.99 19.06
CA PHE A 45 -16.88 -54.49 19.40
C PHE A 45 -15.91 -53.32 19.69
N GLY A 46 -14.88 -53.58 20.51
CA GLY A 46 -13.80 -52.63 20.73
C GLY A 46 -12.91 -52.43 19.47
N PHE A 47 -12.12 -51.38 19.45
CA PHE A 47 -11.13 -51.15 18.38
C PHE A 47 -9.96 -52.13 18.52
N ASP A 48 -9.60 -52.78 17.42
CA ASP A 48 -8.38 -53.58 17.38
C ASP A 48 -7.12 -52.74 17.09
N GLN A 49 -5.93 -53.36 17.17
CA GLN A 49 -4.68 -52.64 17.02
C GLN A 49 -4.51 -52.07 15.59
N GLN A 50 -4.97 -52.73 14.55
CA GLN A 50 -4.87 -52.28 13.18
C GLN A 50 -5.76 -51.05 12.93
N GLU A 51 -6.95 -51.06 13.49
CA GLU A 51 -7.86 -49.92 13.46
C GLU A 51 -7.29 -48.70 14.22
N LEU A 52 -6.71 -48.92 15.39
CA LEU A 52 -6.07 -47.85 16.16
C LEU A 52 -4.86 -47.28 15.45
N ASP A 53 -4.04 -48.13 14.81
CA ASP A 53 -2.90 -47.69 13.99
C ASP A 53 -3.37 -46.89 12.78
N PHE A 54 -4.45 -47.29 12.12
CA PHE A 54 -5.07 -46.52 11.03
C PHE A 54 -5.54 -45.13 11.50
N PHE A 55 -6.27 -45.09 12.64
CA PHE A 55 -6.70 -43.79 13.18
C PHE A 55 -5.55 -42.94 13.69
N ALA A 56 -4.46 -43.52 14.16
CA ALA A 56 -3.24 -42.81 14.52
C ALA A 56 -2.59 -42.14 13.33
N ALA A 57 -2.52 -42.86 12.18
CA ALA A 57 -2.03 -42.29 10.93
C ALA A 57 -2.93 -41.14 10.45
N LEU A 58 -4.26 -41.36 10.45
CA LEU A 58 -5.23 -40.34 10.06
C LEU A 58 -5.15 -39.10 10.99
N ALA A 59 -5.09 -39.31 12.29
CA ALA A 59 -4.95 -38.22 13.25
C ALA A 59 -3.66 -37.42 13.05
N SER A 60 -2.56 -38.09 12.71
CA SER A 60 -1.29 -37.44 12.36
C SER A 60 -1.39 -36.59 11.10
N ASP A 61 -2.05 -37.10 10.05
CA ASP A 61 -2.26 -36.36 8.81
C ASP A 61 -3.13 -35.11 9.03
N VAL A 62 -4.22 -35.25 9.81
CA VAL A 62 -5.09 -34.14 10.18
C VAL A 62 -4.33 -33.10 11.03
N ALA A 63 -3.53 -33.54 11.99
CA ALA A 63 -2.69 -32.64 12.79
C ALA A 63 -1.70 -31.86 11.92
N MET A 64 -1.09 -32.53 10.95
CA MET A 64 -0.19 -31.86 10.00
C MET A 64 -0.94 -30.84 9.13
N ALA A 65 -2.12 -31.16 8.63
CA ALA A 65 -2.95 -30.24 7.87
C ALA A 65 -3.36 -29.01 8.72
N ILE A 66 -3.77 -29.21 9.97
CA ILE A 66 -4.07 -28.11 10.90
C ILE A 66 -2.83 -27.25 11.13
N ARG A 67 -1.67 -27.85 11.35
CA ARG A 67 -0.42 -27.10 11.57
C ARG A 67 -0.01 -26.29 10.36
N ASN A 68 -0.13 -26.86 9.17
CA ASN A 68 0.15 -26.14 7.91
C ASN A 68 -0.80 -24.96 7.73
N ALA A 69 -2.09 -25.13 8.00
CA ALA A 69 -3.06 -24.04 7.94
C ALA A 69 -2.73 -22.93 8.95
N GLN A 70 -2.35 -23.28 10.19
CA GLN A 70 -1.90 -22.30 11.20
C GLN A 70 -0.65 -21.54 10.73
N LEU A 71 0.37 -22.25 10.24
CA LEU A 71 1.59 -21.63 9.74
C LEU A 71 1.31 -20.67 8.57
N PHE A 72 0.41 -21.05 7.66
CA PHE A 72 0.00 -20.20 6.57
C PHE A 72 -0.70 -18.92 7.05
N MET A 73 -1.60 -19.05 8.03
CA MET A 73 -2.28 -17.91 8.63
C MET A 73 -1.32 -16.97 9.38
N ASP A 74 -0.37 -17.55 10.13
CA ASP A 74 0.65 -16.78 10.84
C ASP A 74 1.56 -16.03 9.87
N LEU A 75 1.99 -16.70 8.79
CA LEU A 75 2.82 -16.09 7.73
C LEU A 75 2.08 -14.95 7.03
N LYS A 76 0.81 -15.16 6.69
CA LYS A 76 -0.02 -14.12 6.08
C LYS A 76 -0.14 -12.90 7.00
N LYS A 77 -0.44 -13.13 8.28
CA LYS A 77 -0.54 -12.04 9.28
C LYS A 77 0.77 -11.26 9.42
N GLU A 78 1.92 -11.95 9.38
CA GLU A 78 3.21 -11.27 9.46
C GLU A 78 3.53 -10.50 8.16
N ALA A 79 3.16 -11.04 6.99
CA ALA A 79 3.26 -10.33 5.73
C ALA A 79 2.41 -9.05 5.70
N ASP A 80 1.15 -9.14 6.13
CA ASP A 80 0.24 -7.99 6.20
C ASP A 80 0.78 -6.91 7.17
N LYS A 81 1.33 -7.33 8.31
CA LYS A 81 1.95 -6.42 9.28
C LYS A 81 3.20 -5.73 8.75
N ASN A 82 4.05 -6.48 8.03
CA ASN A 82 5.25 -5.91 7.40
C ASN A 82 4.88 -4.92 6.30
N HIS A 83 3.85 -5.22 5.51
CA HIS A 83 3.32 -4.30 4.51
C HIS A 83 2.78 -2.99 5.16
N ASP A 84 1.97 -3.10 6.22
CA ASP A 84 1.46 -1.92 6.94
C ASP A 84 2.60 -1.07 7.55
N LEU A 85 3.62 -1.72 8.11
CA LEU A 85 4.82 -1.03 8.61
C LEU A 85 5.56 -0.31 7.49
N PHE A 86 5.71 -0.93 6.31
CA PHE A 86 6.33 -0.32 5.14
C PHE A 86 5.60 0.96 4.73
N ILE A 87 4.27 0.89 4.54
CA ILE A 87 3.46 2.06 4.18
C ILE A 87 3.57 3.17 5.22
N ARG A 88 3.47 2.84 6.52
CA ARG A 88 3.62 3.84 7.60
C ARG A 88 5.00 4.49 7.59
N THR A 89 6.05 3.74 7.27
CA THR A 89 7.40 4.28 7.16
C THR A 89 7.49 5.28 6.01
N MET A 90 6.88 5.01 4.86
CA MET A 90 6.82 5.95 3.73
C MET A 90 6.09 7.25 4.13
N VAL A 91 4.97 7.15 4.85
CA VAL A 91 4.24 8.31 5.38
C VAL A 91 5.13 9.16 6.29
N VAL A 92 5.87 8.53 7.22
CA VAL A 92 6.77 9.26 8.12
C VAL A 92 7.92 9.93 7.37
N LEU A 93 8.49 9.25 6.37
CA LEU A 93 9.52 9.84 5.51
C LEU A 93 9.01 11.05 4.74
N SER A 94 7.83 10.97 4.14
CA SER A 94 7.21 12.10 3.45
C SER A 94 6.96 13.28 4.37
N GLN A 95 6.45 13.04 5.58
CA GLN A 95 6.27 14.08 6.60
C GLN A 95 7.59 14.73 7.03
N ALA A 96 8.69 13.97 7.12
CA ALA A 96 10.00 14.53 7.43
C ALA A 96 10.48 15.51 6.35
N ILE A 97 10.14 15.29 5.09
CA ILE A 97 10.43 16.22 4.01
C ILE A 97 9.55 17.47 4.10
N GLU A 98 8.26 17.32 4.40
CA GLU A 98 7.35 18.46 4.59
C GLU A 98 7.82 19.40 5.73
N VAL A 99 8.48 18.87 6.76
CA VAL A 99 9.08 19.71 7.83
C VAL A 99 10.21 20.59 7.28
N LYS A 100 10.96 20.11 6.28
CA LYS A 100 12.02 20.88 5.62
C LYS A 100 11.45 21.94 4.67
N ASP A 101 10.33 21.66 3.99
CA ASP A 101 9.64 22.56 3.06
C ASP A 101 8.43 23.21 3.76
N LYS A 102 8.61 24.44 4.25
CA LYS A 102 7.61 25.15 5.05
C LYS A 102 6.25 25.34 4.38
N TYR A 103 6.17 25.11 3.07
CA TYR A 103 4.96 25.34 2.28
C TYR A 103 4.12 24.07 2.03
N THR A 104 4.59 22.91 2.48
CA THR A 104 4.01 21.62 2.08
C THR A 104 3.29 20.88 3.20
N HIS A 105 2.98 21.52 4.34
CA HIS A 105 2.31 20.82 5.45
C HIS A 105 0.97 20.20 5.02
N GLY A 106 0.88 18.86 5.08
CA GLY A 106 -0.27 18.07 4.65
C GLY A 106 -0.53 18.04 3.14
N HIS A 107 0.34 18.68 2.35
CA HIS A 107 0.26 18.71 0.88
C HIS A 107 0.37 17.31 0.29
N THR A 108 1.39 16.56 0.67
CA THR A 108 1.64 15.22 0.15
C THR A 108 0.43 14.31 0.32
N LYS A 109 -0.22 14.37 1.48
CA LYS A 109 -1.45 13.59 1.72
C LYS A 109 -2.58 14.00 0.79
N ARG A 110 -2.83 15.31 0.62
CA ARG A 110 -3.90 15.81 -0.25
C ARG A 110 -3.63 15.45 -1.72
N VAL A 111 -2.38 15.62 -2.19
CA VAL A 111 -1.98 15.21 -3.55
C VAL A 111 -2.23 13.71 -3.75
N THR A 112 -1.85 12.87 -2.79
CA THR A 112 -2.08 11.42 -2.84
C THR A 112 -3.57 11.09 -2.91
N ASP A 113 -4.39 11.70 -2.04
CA ASP A 113 -5.84 11.48 -2.03
C ASP A 113 -6.47 11.88 -3.37
N ILE A 114 -6.07 13.04 -3.94
CA ILE A 114 -6.55 13.52 -5.24
C ILE A 114 -6.08 12.60 -6.38
N ALA A 115 -4.82 12.19 -6.39
CA ALA A 115 -4.26 11.31 -7.42
C ALA A 115 -5.01 9.96 -7.50
N VAL A 116 -5.27 9.34 -6.35
CA VAL A 116 -6.04 8.09 -6.28
C VAL A 116 -7.49 8.30 -6.75
N LEU A 117 -8.14 9.41 -6.38
CA LEU A 117 -9.48 9.73 -6.87
C LEU A 117 -9.51 9.92 -8.39
N VAL A 118 -8.51 10.63 -8.95
CA VAL A 118 -8.38 10.83 -10.40
C VAL A 118 -8.20 9.49 -11.13
N ALA A 119 -7.31 8.62 -10.64
CA ALA A 119 -7.12 7.29 -11.22
C ALA A 119 -8.39 6.44 -11.19
N ARG A 120 -9.11 6.42 -10.06
CA ARG A 120 -10.39 5.71 -9.94
C ARG A 120 -11.46 6.27 -10.89
N GLN A 121 -11.51 7.60 -11.08
CA GLN A 121 -12.43 8.22 -12.04
C GLN A 121 -12.04 7.89 -13.49
N MET A 122 -10.74 7.79 -13.80
CA MET A 122 -10.26 7.37 -15.12
C MET A 122 -10.71 5.92 -15.43
N ALA A 123 -10.62 5.01 -14.48
CA ALA A 123 -11.12 3.64 -14.63
C ALA A 123 -12.63 3.58 -14.84
N LEU A 124 -13.41 4.38 -14.10
CA LEU A 124 -14.87 4.48 -14.29
C LEU A 124 -15.27 5.02 -15.67
N ASN A 125 -14.41 5.83 -16.28
CA ASN A 125 -14.63 6.39 -17.62
C ASN A 125 -14.18 5.44 -18.75
N GLU A 126 -13.76 4.20 -18.41
CA GLU A 126 -13.15 3.25 -19.35
C GLU A 126 -11.93 3.84 -20.09
N SER A 127 -11.34 4.90 -19.52
CA SER A 127 -10.15 5.56 -20.07
C SER A 127 -8.85 4.85 -19.70
N ALA A 128 -8.91 3.94 -18.72
CA ALA A 128 -7.83 3.07 -18.28
C ALA A 128 -8.40 1.87 -17.51
N ASP A 129 -7.75 0.74 -17.63
CA ASP A 129 -7.99 -0.45 -16.80
C ASP A 129 -6.76 -0.64 -15.91
N PHE A 130 -6.91 -0.29 -14.63
CA PHE A 130 -5.83 -0.33 -13.66
C PHE A 130 -6.03 -1.49 -12.70
N GLU A 131 -5.02 -2.33 -12.57
CA GLU A 131 -4.96 -3.36 -11.52
C GLU A 131 -4.74 -2.73 -10.14
N GLU A 132 -5.04 -3.45 -9.05
CA GLU A 132 -4.90 -2.94 -7.68
C GLU A 132 -3.46 -2.52 -7.37
N GLU A 133 -2.47 -3.23 -7.92
CA GLU A 133 -1.05 -2.90 -7.81
C GLU A 133 -0.72 -1.49 -8.36
N PHE A 134 -1.40 -1.04 -9.42
CA PHE A 134 -1.22 0.31 -9.92
C PHE A 134 -1.66 1.37 -8.90
N TYR A 135 -2.78 1.16 -8.19
CA TYR A 135 -3.24 2.11 -7.17
C TYR A 135 -2.27 2.18 -5.99
N GLU A 136 -1.69 1.05 -5.60
CA GLU A 136 -0.66 1.00 -4.57
C GLU A 136 0.60 1.76 -5.01
N ASN A 137 1.09 1.50 -6.22
CA ASN A 137 2.24 2.21 -6.79
C ASN A 137 1.98 3.70 -6.95
N LEU A 138 0.79 4.10 -7.37
CA LEU A 138 0.38 5.50 -7.45
C LEU A 138 0.33 6.17 -6.07
N TYR A 139 -0.21 5.47 -5.06
CA TYR A 139 -0.23 5.95 -3.69
C TYR A 139 1.18 6.23 -3.18
N ILE A 140 2.08 5.26 -3.33
CA ILE A 140 3.48 5.36 -2.90
C ILE A 140 4.22 6.47 -3.68
N ALA A 141 4.09 6.49 -5.00
CA ALA A 141 4.71 7.50 -5.84
C ALA A 141 4.24 8.92 -5.47
N SER A 142 2.94 9.09 -5.24
CA SER A 142 2.38 10.38 -4.82
C SER A 142 2.87 10.80 -3.44
N MET A 143 2.99 9.84 -2.49
CA MET A 143 3.54 10.12 -1.16
C MET A 143 5.00 10.53 -1.19
N LEU A 144 5.78 10.04 -2.15
CA LEU A 144 7.23 10.19 -2.21
C LEU A 144 7.70 11.07 -3.38
N HIS A 145 6.79 11.69 -4.17
CA HIS A 145 7.16 12.45 -5.36
C HIS A 145 8.21 13.53 -5.08
N ASP A 146 8.12 14.13 -3.92
CA ASP A 146 8.98 15.23 -3.47
C ASP A 146 10.14 14.80 -2.54
N ILE A 147 10.36 13.48 -2.31
CA ILE A 147 11.39 12.98 -1.38
C ILE A 147 12.79 13.56 -1.70
N GLY A 148 13.09 13.78 -2.97
CA GLY A 148 14.37 14.32 -3.41
C GLY A 148 14.63 15.78 -3.02
N LYS A 149 13.64 16.52 -2.53
CA LYS A 149 13.83 17.86 -1.94
C LYS A 149 14.78 17.85 -0.72
N ILE A 150 15.04 16.67 -0.15
CA ILE A 150 16.06 16.52 0.88
C ILE A 150 17.44 16.98 0.38
N GLY A 151 17.74 16.81 -0.89
CA GLY A 151 18.98 17.23 -1.54
C GLY A 151 19.04 18.71 -1.91
N VAL A 152 17.94 19.47 -1.80
CA VAL A 152 17.89 20.89 -2.11
C VAL A 152 18.35 21.69 -0.89
N PRO A 153 19.28 22.67 -1.00
CA PRO A 153 19.67 23.54 0.11
C PRO A 153 18.48 24.29 0.70
N GLU A 154 18.44 24.43 2.02
CA GLU A 154 17.28 25.02 2.72
C GLU A 154 17.09 26.50 2.35
N GLU A 155 18.17 27.26 2.15
CA GLU A 155 18.12 28.65 1.72
C GLU A 155 17.51 28.83 0.30
N VAL A 156 17.60 27.80 -0.55
CA VAL A 156 16.96 27.80 -1.88
C VAL A 156 15.49 27.35 -1.75
N LEU A 157 15.25 26.26 -1.03
CA LEU A 157 13.91 25.68 -0.88
C LEU A 157 12.94 26.63 -0.18
N ASN A 158 13.40 27.31 0.89
CA ASN A 158 12.61 28.22 1.71
C ASN A 158 12.85 29.70 1.39
N LYS A 159 13.36 30.03 0.21
CA LYS A 159 13.65 31.41 -0.18
C LYS A 159 12.37 32.24 -0.26
N ASN A 160 12.37 33.38 0.41
CA ASN A 160 11.30 34.36 0.23
C ASN A 160 11.51 35.14 -1.07
N GLY A 161 10.64 34.91 -2.06
CA GLY A 161 10.67 35.59 -3.36
C GLY A 161 10.98 34.65 -4.53
N THR A 162 11.28 35.22 -5.69
CA THR A 162 11.56 34.46 -6.92
C THR A 162 12.95 33.82 -6.86
N LEU A 163 13.02 32.55 -7.29
CA LEU A 163 14.31 31.86 -7.46
C LEU A 163 15.08 32.45 -8.66
N THR A 164 16.39 32.52 -8.56
CA THR A 164 17.25 32.78 -9.73
C THR A 164 17.18 31.57 -10.66
N LYS A 165 17.71 31.72 -11.87
CA LYS A 165 17.75 30.61 -12.83
C LYS A 165 18.57 29.44 -12.32
N GLU A 166 19.68 29.73 -11.66
CA GLU A 166 20.58 28.72 -11.05
C GLU A 166 19.91 28.02 -9.87
N GLU A 167 19.25 28.77 -8.99
CA GLU A 167 18.48 28.18 -7.87
C GLU A 167 17.34 27.32 -8.37
N TYR A 168 16.64 27.74 -9.41
CA TYR A 168 15.57 26.95 -10.02
C TYR A 168 16.10 25.63 -10.60
N GLN A 169 17.29 25.65 -11.24
CA GLN A 169 17.95 24.45 -11.73
C GLN A 169 18.28 23.46 -10.60
N ILE A 170 18.67 23.97 -9.42
CA ILE A 170 18.92 23.11 -8.24
C ILE A 170 17.60 22.44 -7.80
N VAL A 171 16.49 23.17 -7.73
CA VAL A 171 15.19 22.60 -7.39
C VAL A 171 14.76 21.55 -8.40
N GLN A 172 15.00 21.77 -9.69
CA GLN A 172 14.66 20.82 -10.77
C GLN A 172 15.37 19.46 -10.66
N LEU A 173 16.39 19.33 -9.80
CA LEU A 173 17.08 18.05 -9.58
C LEU A 173 16.34 17.12 -8.63
N HIS A 174 15.34 17.61 -7.85
CA HIS A 174 14.71 16.78 -6.85
C HIS A 174 14.06 15.49 -7.40
N PRO A 175 13.46 15.43 -8.62
CA PRO A 175 12.93 14.16 -9.11
C PRO A 175 14.04 13.11 -9.33
N ARG A 176 15.22 13.54 -9.82
CA ARG A 176 16.39 12.65 -9.98
C ARG A 176 16.94 12.19 -8.63
N HIS A 177 17.12 13.12 -7.67
CA HIS A 177 17.51 12.78 -6.30
C HIS A 177 16.50 11.83 -5.63
N GLY A 178 15.19 12.02 -5.91
CA GLY A 178 14.15 11.11 -5.42
C GLY A 178 14.35 9.68 -5.93
N VAL A 179 14.62 9.51 -7.21
CA VAL A 179 14.93 8.20 -7.79
C VAL A 179 16.23 7.63 -7.20
N GLU A 180 17.28 8.41 -7.03
CA GLU A 180 18.54 7.96 -6.43
C GLU A 180 18.34 7.44 -5.00
N ILE A 181 17.50 8.11 -4.21
CA ILE A 181 17.17 7.72 -2.83
C ILE A 181 16.35 6.43 -2.78
N LEU A 182 15.39 6.27 -3.71
CA LEU A 182 14.41 5.19 -3.66
C LEU A 182 14.83 3.95 -4.46
N SER A 183 15.72 4.07 -5.45
CA SER A 183 16.13 2.98 -6.35
C SER A 183 16.75 1.75 -5.66
N PRO A 184 17.38 1.84 -4.45
CA PRO A 184 17.83 0.65 -3.74
C PRO A 184 16.70 -0.26 -3.25
N LEU A 185 15.46 0.25 -3.18
CA LEU A 185 14.28 -0.50 -2.75
C LEU A 185 13.58 -1.09 -3.99
N SER A 186 13.81 -2.39 -4.24
CA SER A 186 13.25 -3.09 -5.41
C SER A 186 11.72 -3.05 -5.44
N GLU A 187 11.09 -3.00 -4.28
CA GLU A 187 9.64 -2.91 -4.07
C GLU A 187 9.02 -1.63 -4.62
N LEU A 188 9.83 -0.57 -4.80
CA LEU A 188 9.38 0.72 -5.29
C LEU A 188 9.59 0.94 -6.79
N LYS A 189 10.12 -0.06 -7.50
CA LYS A 189 10.53 0.08 -8.90
C LYS A 189 9.43 0.67 -9.78
N GLU A 190 8.20 0.16 -9.66
CA GLU A 190 7.06 0.60 -10.47
C GLU A 190 6.53 2.00 -10.06
N SER A 191 6.90 2.47 -8.86
CA SER A 191 6.56 3.80 -8.36
C SER A 191 7.56 4.88 -8.82
N LEU A 192 8.78 4.49 -9.24
CA LEU A 192 9.86 5.44 -9.56
C LEU A 192 9.52 6.36 -10.72
N ASP A 193 8.76 5.90 -11.71
CA ASP A 193 8.34 6.72 -12.84
C ASP A 193 7.44 7.87 -12.40
N GLY A 194 6.57 7.65 -11.42
CA GLY A 194 5.77 8.70 -10.82
C GLY A 194 6.64 9.77 -10.14
N VAL A 195 7.64 9.33 -9.37
CA VAL A 195 8.59 10.23 -8.69
C VAL A 195 9.47 10.99 -9.68
N LYS A 196 9.94 10.33 -10.75
CA LYS A 196 10.88 10.91 -11.70
C LYS A 196 10.22 11.93 -12.61
N TYR A 197 9.00 11.64 -13.08
CA TYR A 197 8.41 12.35 -14.22
C TYR A 197 7.20 13.23 -13.88
N HIS A 198 6.85 13.43 -12.60
CA HIS A 198 5.69 14.24 -12.19
C HIS A 198 5.77 15.73 -12.60
N HIS A 199 6.95 16.22 -12.97
CA HIS A 199 7.15 17.56 -13.53
C HIS A 199 7.34 17.58 -15.05
N GLU A 200 7.16 16.45 -15.72
CA GLU A 200 7.07 16.46 -17.18
C GLU A 200 5.78 17.15 -17.64
N ARG A 201 5.85 17.76 -18.79
CA ARG A 201 4.75 18.50 -19.39
C ARG A 201 4.33 17.85 -20.69
N TYR A 202 3.06 17.83 -20.97
CA TYR A 202 2.53 17.23 -22.20
C TYR A 202 3.14 17.84 -23.46
N ASP A 203 3.52 19.14 -23.41
CA ASP A 203 4.17 19.88 -24.50
C ASP A 203 5.70 19.66 -24.61
N GLY A 204 6.29 18.79 -23.76
CA GLY A 204 7.72 18.48 -23.75
C GLY A 204 8.62 19.54 -23.14
N LYS A 205 8.06 20.57 -22.49
CA LYS A 205 8.82 21.65 -21.83
C LYS A 205 9.03 21.40 -20.34
N GLY A 206 8.77 20.18 -19.89
CA GLY A 206 8.97 19.75 -18.53
C GLY A 206 10.40 19.32 -18.22
N TYR A 207 10.59 18.71 -17.07
CA TYR A 207 11.85 18.14 -16.61
C TYR A 207 11.57 16.85 -15.83
N PRO A 208 12.55 15.95 -15.69
CA PRO A 208 13.98 16.08 -15.96
C PRO A 208 14.44 15.67 -17.38
N GLU A 209 13.59 15.02 -18.19
CA GLU A 209 13.98 14.43 -19.48
C GLU A 209 13.34 15.15 -20.68
N GLY A 210 12.30 15.97 -20.47
CA GLY A 210 11.54 16.63 -21.52
C GLY A 210 10.63 15.68 -22.31
N LEU A 211 10.07 14.66 -21.61
CA LEU A 211 9.10 13.76 -22.21
C LEU A 211 7.85 14.51 -22.65
N SER A 212 7.19 14.06 -23.73
CA SER A 212 6.01 14.73 -24.28
C SER A 212 4.91 13.75 -24.65
N GLY A 213 3.66 14.23 -24.61
CA GLY A 213 2.48 13.47 -25.03
C GLY A 213 2.34 12.16 -24.26
N GLU A 214 2.05 11.09 -24.98
CA GLU A 214 1.87 9.74 -24.43
C GLU A 214 3.19 9.08 -23.99
N GLY A 215 4.35 9.73 -24.20
CA GLY A 215 5.63 9.27 -23.65
C GLY A 215 5.79 9.53 -22.16
N ILE A 216 4.89 10.33 -21.55
CA ILE A 216 4.86 10.55 -20.11
C ILE A 216 4.13 9.37 -19.44
N PRO A 217 4.77 8.66 -18.49
CA PRO A 217 4.08 7.60 -17.74
C PRO A 217 2.79 8.11 -17.10
N ILE A 218 1.70 7.35 -17.25
CA ILE A 218 0.38 7.78 -16.77
C ILE A 218 0.36 8.06 -15.26
N ILE A 219 1.12 7.31 -14.48
CA ILE A 219 1.29 7.52 -13.04
C ILE A 219 1.85 8.93 -12.75
N ALA A 220 2.84 9.38 -13.51
CA ALA A 220 3.41 10.73 -13.39
C ALA A 220 2.44 11.82 -13.86
N ALA A 221 1.69 11.56 -14.94
CA ALA A 221 0.70 12.48 -15.46
C ALA A 221 -0.46 12.72 -14.46
N ILE A 222 -0.88 11.66 -13.73
CA ILE A 222 -1.90 11.76 -12.66
C ILE A 222 -1.35 12.60 -11.50
N ILE A 223 -0.13 12.33 -11.04
CA ILE A 223 0.51 13.08 -9.95
C ILE A 223 0.67 14.55 -10.32
N SER A 224 1.12 14.86 -11.54
CA SER A 224 1.30 16.22 -12.04
C SER A 224 0.02 17.05 -11.96
N VAL A 225 -1.12 16.47 -12.34
CA VAL A 225 -2.43 17.14 -12.25
C VAL A 225 -2.86 17.35 -10.80
N ALA A 226 -2.68 16.33 -9.94
CA ALA A 226 -3.05 16.38 -8.52
C ALA A 226 -2.20 17.40 -7.75
N ASP A 227 -0.89 17.39 -7.96
CA ASP A 227 0.07 18.32 -7.35
C ASP A 227 -0.25 19.78 -7.74
N ALA A 228 -0.39 20.04 -9.03
CA ALA A 228 -0.71 21.38 -9.51
C ALA A 228 -2.05 21.89 -8.97
N PHE A 229 -3.07 21.03 -8.92
CA PHE A 229 -4.38 21.39 -8.38
C PHE A 229 -4.29 21.74 -6.89
N ASP A 230 -3.64 20.88 -6.06
CA ASP A 230 -3.45 21.16 -4.62
C ASP A 230 -2.62 22.43 -4.40
N ALA A 231 -1.54 22.61 -5.17
CA ALA A 231 -0.69 23.82 -5.12
C ALA A 231 -1.47 25.11 -5.46
N MET A 232 -2.50 25.04 -6.30
CA MET A 232 -3.33 26.19 -6.64
C MET A 232 -4.36 26.53 -5.56
N ILE A 233 -4.96 25.55 -4.90
CA ILE A 233 -6.01 25.78 -3.88
C ILE A 233 -5.46 26.02 -2.48
N THR A 234 -4.17 25.70 -2.24
CA THR A 234 -3.53 25.88 -0.93
C THR A 234 -2.97 27.28 -0.78
N ASP A 235 -3.23 27.93 0.38
CA ASP A 235 -2.65 29.22 0.74
C ASP A 235 -1.13 29.07 0.86
N ARG A 236 -0.40 30.00 0.21
CA ARG A 236 1.05 30.17 0.39
C ARG A 236 1.33 31.50 1.02
N SER A 237 2.42 31.62 1.77
CA SER A 237 2.77 32.85 2.51
C SER A 237 2.80 34.13 1.69
N TYR A 238 2.92 34.01 0.37
CA TYR A 238 2.96 35.15 -0.58
C TYR A 238 1.73 35.23 -1.50
N ARG A 239 0.80 34.26 -1.42
CA ARG A 239 -0.40 34.22 -2.30
C ARG A 239 -1.52 33.42 -1.64
N PRO A 240 -2.74 33.97 -1.54
CA PRO A 240 -3.91 33.18 -1.16
C PRO A 240 -4.21 32.10 -2.23
N GLY A 241 -4.74 30.98 -1.79
CA GLY A 241 -5.18 29.91 -2.66
C GLY A 241 -6.32 30.34 -3.57
N MET A 242 -6.41 29.70 -4.73
CA MET A 242 -7.55 29.84 -5.62
C MET A 242 -8.76 29.08 -5.06
N THR A 243 -9.97 29.48 -5.47
CA THR A 243 -11.13 28.61 -5.28
C THR A 243 -10.97 27.33 -6.10
N LYS A 244 -11.59 26.23 -5.66
CA LYS A 244 -11.55 24.97 -6.43
C LYS A 244 -12.03 25.16 -7.86
N ALA A 245 -13.08 25.97 -8.07
CA ALA A 245 -13.59 26.31 -9.42
C ALA A 245 -12.51 26.96 -10.30
N GLN A 246 -11.79 27.95 -9.75
CA GLN A 246 -10.72 28.62 -10.48
C GLN A 246 -9.57 27.67 -10.83
N ALA A 247 -9.17 26.81 -9.88
CA ALA A 247 -8.10 25.83 -10.10
C ALA A 247 -8.49 24.79 -11.16
N VAL A 248 -9.73 24.28 -11.15
CA VAL A 248 -10.26 23.38 -12.17
C VAL A 248 -10.21 24.01 -13.57
N GLU A 249 -10.68 25.27 -13.69
CA GLU A 249 -10.63 25.98 -14.98
C GLU A 249 -9.18 26.22 -15.46
N GLU A 250 -8.25 26.45 -14.54
CA GLU A 250 -6.83 26.60 -14.89
C GLU A 250 -6.22 25.27 -15.37
N VAL A 251 -6.49 24.15 -14.66
CA VAL A 251 -6.06 22.82 -15.10
C VAL A 251 -6.66 22.48 -16.47
N LYS A 252 -7.95 22.74 -16.67
CA LYS A 252 -8.65 22.51 -17.94
C LYS A 252 -8.07 23.30 -19.11
N ARG A 253 -7.73 24.56 -18.88
CA ARG A 253 -7.11 25.43 -19.89
C ARG A 253 -5.75 24.92 -20.35
N ASN A 254 -5.00 24.28 -19.44
CA ASN A 254 -3.67 23.76 -19.70
C ASN A 254 -3.67 22.27 -20.12
N ALA A 255 -4.83 21.66 -20.37
CA ALA A 255 -4.93 20.32 -20.95
C ALA A 255 -4.32 20.29 -22.36
N GLY A 256 -3.50 19.27 -22.64
CA GLY A 256 -2.78 19.13 -23.92
C GLY A 256 -1.54 20.04 -24.06
N THR A 257 -1.22 20.83 -23.03
CA THR A 257 0.00 21.64 -22.96
C THR A 257 0.82 21.31 -21.73
N GLN A 258 0.44 21.78 -20.56
CA GLN A 258 1.10 21.38 -19.31
C GLN A 258 0.66 19.97 -18.90
N PHE A 259 -0.63 19.69 -18.93
CA PHE A 259 -1.21 18.47 -18.37
C PHE A 259 -1.68 17.50 -19.44
N HIS A 260 -1.56 16.22 -19.13
CA HIS A 260 -2.13 15.15 -19.93
C HIS A 260 -3.67 15.25 -19.94
N PRO A 261 -4.35 15.22 -21.11
CA PRO A 261 -5.79 15.45 -21.19
C PRO A 261 -6.66 14.47 -20.41
N VAL A 262 -6.25 13.20 -20.30
CA VAL A 262 -7.05 12.14 -19.66
C VAL A 262 -7.19 12.34 -18.14
N PRO A 263 -6.12 12.52 -17.35
CA PRO A 263 -6.23 12.88 -15.94
C PRO A 263 -6.97 14.20 -15.71
N VAL A 264 -6.78 15.20 -16.58
CA VAL A 264 -7.52 16.47 -16.49
C VAL A 264 -9.01 16.25 -16.61
N LYS A 265 -9.46 15.47 -17.60
CA LYS A 265 -10.90 15.14 -17.76
C LYS A 265 -11.46 14.48 -16.51
N ALA A 266 -10.74 13.54 -15.93
CA ALA A 266 -11.16 12.85 -14.70
C ALA A 266 -11.27 13.81 -13.50
N LEU A 267 -10.31 14.73 -13.33
CA LEU A 267 -10.33 15.75 -12.28
C LEU A 267 -11.56 16.68 -12.43
N VAL A 268 -11.84 17.15 -13.65
CA VAL A 268 -13.01 18.02 -13.92
C VAL A 268 -14.30 17.31 -13.55
N GLU A 269 -14.48 16.06 -13.95
CA GLU A 269 -15.67 15.27 -13.62
C GLU A 269 -15.84 15.02 -12.11
N LEU A 270 -14.72 14.81 -11.37
CA LEU A 270 -14.76 14.69 -9.92
C LEU A 270 -15.26 15.99 -9.27
N TYR A 271 -14.79 17.13 -9.76
CA TYR A 271 -15.26 18.43 -9.29
C TYR A 271 -16.76 18.63 -9.57
N GLU A 272 -17.22 18.36 -10.80
CA GLU A 272 -18.63 18.48 -11.19
C GLU A 272 -19.55 17.57 -10.36
N LYS A 273 -19.04 16.41 -9.93
CA LYS A 273 -19.75 15.48 -9.01
C LYS A 273 -19.64 15.85 -7.53
N GLY A 274 -18.95 16.95 -7.18
CA GLY A 274 -18.74 17.38 -5.78
C GLY A 274 -17.88 16.42 -4.95
N ARG A 275 -16.93 15.72 -5.60
CA ARG A 275 -16.06 14.69 -4.98
C ARG A 275 -14.61 15.15 -4.74
N LEU A 276 -14.30 16.41 -5.06
CA LEU A 276 -13.02 17.07 -4.80
C LEU A 276 -13.09 18.01 -3.60
#